data_27f6895be85571b2792580c610a49f25
#
_entry.id   27f6895be85571b2792580c610a49f25
#
_cell.length_a   1.000
_cell.length_b   1.000
_cell.length_c   1.000
_cell.angle_alpha   90.00
_cell.angle_beta   90.00
_cell.angle_gamma   90.00
#
_symmetry.space_group_name_H-M   'P 1'
#
loop_
_entity.id
_entity.type
_entity.pdbx_description
1 polymer ?
#
loop_
_entity_poly.entity_id
_entity_poly.type
_entity_poly.pdbx_seq_one_letter_code
_entity_poly.pdbx_strand_id
1 'polypeptide(L)'
;MKKHNFNAGPSILPREVIENTAQAILDFNGSGLSLMEISHRAKDFQPVVDEAVALFKELLNIPEGYSVLFLGGGASLEFCMVPFNFLEKKAAYLNTGVWAKKAMKEAKAFGEVVEVASSAESTYTYIPKDYTVPADADYFHITTNNTIYGTELKEDLDVNVPMVTDMSSDIFSRPIDVSKYICIYGGAQKNLAPSGVTFVIVKNDALGKVSRYIPTMLNYQTHVDSGSMFNTPPVVPIYAALQTLRWIKAEGGVKEMERRAIEKADMLYAEIDRNKMFVGTAAKEDRSRMNICFVMAPEYKELEADFLKFATERGMVGIKGHRSVGGFRASCYNAMPKESVQALIDCMQEFEKLH
;
A
#
# COMPACT_ATOMS: atom_id res chain seq x y z
N MET A 1 -2.52 -16.42 -24.75
CA MET A 1 -1.29 -16.12 -23.97
C MET A 1 -1.70 -15.69 -22.56
N LYS A 2 -1.11 -16.28 -21.53
CA LYS A 2 -1.33 -15.88 -20.13
C LYS A 2 -0.82 -14.45 -19.92
N LYS A 3 -1.59 -13.62 -19.21
CA LYS A 3 -1.17 -12.28 -18.82
C LYS A 3 -0.60 -12.31 -17.40
N HIS A 4 0.51 -11.62 -17.21
CA HIS A 4 1.19 -11.45 -15.93
C HIS A 4 1.07 -9.98 -15.54
N ASN A 5 0.23 -9.66 -14.55
CA ASN A 5 -0.15 -8.29 -14.20
C ASN A 5 0.78 -7.71 -13.12
N PHE A 6 1.74 -6.89 -13.51
CA PHE A 6 2.68 -6.19 -12.63
C PHE A 6 2.28 -4.74 -12.35
N ASN A 7 1.03 -4.34 -12.60
CA ASN A 7 0.58 -2.98 -12.32
C ASN A 7 0.72 -2.62 -10.84
N ALA A 8 1.12 -1.38 -10.57
CA ALA A 8 1.35 -0.89 -9.22
C ALA A 8 0.09 -0.47 -8.46
N GLY A 9 -1.01 -0.26 -9.18
CA GLY A 9 -2.31 0.08 -8.61
C GLY A 9 -3.21 0.86 -9.58
N PRO A 10 -4.46 0.41 -9.82
CA PRO A 10 -5.04 -0.85 -9.36
C PRO A 10 -4.19 -2.07 -9.77
N SER A 11 -4.06 -3.02 -8.85
CA SER A 11 -3.15 -4.14 -9.01
C SER A 11 -3.87 -5.47 -9.22
N ILE A 12 -3.09 -6.54 -9.28
CA ILE A 12 -3.60 -7.90 -9.31
C ILE A 12 -4.36 -8.24 -8.02
N LEU A 13 -5.48 -8.96 -8.16
CA LEU A 13 -6.22 -9.57 -7.05
C LEU A 13 -6.22 -11.09 -7.21
N PRO A 14 -6.39 -11.85 -6.11
CA PRO A 14 -6.58 -13.29 -6.19
C PRO A 14 -7.79 -13.63 -7.08
N ARG A 15 -7.66 -14.69 -7.86
CA ARG A 15 -8.71 -15.06 -8.83
C ARG A 15 -10.05 -15.31 -8.15
N GLU A 16 -10.06 -16.01 -7.01
CA GLU A 16 -11.26 -16.27 -6.23
C GLU A 16 -11.93 -15.00 -5.70
N VAL A 17 -11.14 -13.97 -5.35
CA VAL A 17 -11.70 -12.67 -4.92
C VAL A 17 -12.47 -12.01 -6.05
N ILE A 18 -11.94 -12.09 -7.28
CA ILE A 18 -12.62 -11.57 -8.47
C ILE A 18 -13.90 -12.37 -8.73
N GLU A 19 -13.85 -13.68 -8.67
CA GLU A 19 -15.00 -14.57 -8.92
C GLU A 19 -16.10 -14.39 -7.87
N ASN A 20 -15.75 -14.37 -6.58
CA ASN A 20 -16.70 -14.15 -5.51
C ASN A 20 -17.35 -12.75 -5.60
N THR A 21 -16.56 -11.72 -5.94
CA THR A 21 -17.09 -10.38 -6.12
C THR A 21 -18.03 -10.30 -7.34
N ALA A 22 -17.66 -10.93 -8.44
CA ALA A 22 -18.51 -10.99 -9.63
C ALA A 22 -19.83 -11.71 -9.35
N GLN A 23 -19.79 -12.82 -8.60
CA GLN A 23 -21.02 -13.52 -8.19
C GLN A 23 -21.90 -12.66 -7.29
N ALA A 24 -21.31 -11.94 -6.33
CA ALA A 24 -22.05 -11.03 -5.46
C ALA A 24 -22.67 -9.84 -6.25
N ILE A 25 -22.04 -9.39 -7.32
CA ILE A 25 -22.61 -8.38 -8.21
C ILE A 25 -23.82 -8.93 -8.97
N LEU A 26 -23.81 -10.21 -9.34
CA LEU A 26 -24.94 -10.83 -10.03
C LEU A 26 -26.09 -11.15 -9.08
N ASP A 27 -25.78 -11.71 -7.93
CA ASP A 27 -26.75 -12.09 -6.89
C ASP A 27 -26.07 -12.16 -5.51
N PHE A 28 -26.32 -11.15 -4.68
CA PHE A 28 -25.73 -11.07 -3.36
C PHE A 28 -26.41 -12.03 -2.38
N ASN A 29 -25.70 -13.08 -1.98
CA ASN A 29 -26.14 -14.09 -1.01
C ASN A 29 -27.49 -14.77 -1.33
N GLY A 30 -27.85 -14.90 -2.61
CA GLY A 30 -29.13 -15.49 -3.01
C GLY A 30 -30.36 -14.60 -2.74
N SER A 31 -30.14 -13.31 -2.55
CA SER A 31 -31.21 -12.35 -2.25
C SER A 31 -32.05 -11.95 -3.48
N GLY A 32 -31.60 -12.31 -4.68
CA GLY A 32 -32.17 -11.84 -5.94
C GLY A 32 -31.82 -10.37 -6.27
N LEU A 33 -30.95 -9.74 -5.48
CA LEU A 33 -30.43 -8.38 -5.70
C LEU A 33 -28.92 -8.39 -5.92
N SER A 34 -28.46 -7.46 -6.74
CA SER A 34 -27.03 -7.19 -6.90
C SER A 34 -26.44 -6.53 -5.64
N LEU A 35 -25.19 -6.88 -5.30
CA LEU A 35 -24.41 -6.12 -4.30
C LEU A 35 -24.37 -4.60 -4.61
N MET A 36 -24.47 -4.22 -5.89
CA MET A 36 -24.48 -2.82 -6.32
C MET A 36 -25.80 -2.08 -5.99
N GLU A 37 -26.88 -2.82 -5.75
CA GLU A 37 -28.22 -2.29 -5.48
C GLU A 37 -28.56 -2.31 -3.97
N ILE A 38 -27.78 -3.04 -3.17
CA ILE A 38 -28.01 -3.19 -1.73
C ILE A 38 -27.58 -1.91 -0.99
N SER A 39 -28.48 -1.41 -0.15
CA SER A 39 -28.15 -0.30 0.74
C SER A 39 -27.02 -0.71 1.71
N HIS A 40 -26.02 0.16 1.90
CA HIS A 40 -24.99 -0.03 2.91
C HIS A 40 -25.53 -0.14 4.35
N ARG A 41 -26.78 0.29 4.59
CA ARG A 41 -27.50 0.17 5.87
C ARG A 41 -28.41 -1.06 5.93
N ALA A 42 -28.42 -1.88 4.89
CA ALA A 42 -29.18 -3.12 4.92
C ALA A 42 -28.59 -4.10 5.92
N LYS A 43 -29.48 -4.89 6.56
CA LYS A 43 -29.06 -5.93 7.52
C LYS A 43 -28.11 -6.95 6.90
N ASP A 44 -28.21 -7.19 5.59
CA ASP A 44 -27.39 -8.15 4.87
C ASP A 44 -25.97 -7.62 4.57
N PHE A 45 -25.77 -6.30 4.55
CA PHE A 45 -24.46 -5.69 4.31
C PHE A 45 -23.67 -5.45 5.60
N GLN A 46 -24.31 -5.21 6.74
CA GLN A 46 -23.62 -4.99 8.01
C GLN A 46 -22.62 -6.11 8.35
N PRO A 47 -22.97 -7.42 8.18
CA PRO A 47 -22.01 -8.50 8.41
C PRO A 47 -20.74 -8.44 7.55
N VAL A 48 -20.81 -7.87 6.34
CA VAL A 48 -19.65 -7.68 5.46
C VAL A 48 -18.64 -6.74 6.12
N VAL A 49 -19.10 -5.64 6.66
CA VAL A 49 -18.25 -4.65 7.34
C VAL A 49 -17.72 -5.20 8.64
N ASP A 50 -18.59 -5.81 9.45
CA ASP A 50 -18.21 -6.37 10.75
C ASP A 50 -17.14 -7.44 10.61
N GLU A 51 -17.28 -8.35 9.64
CA GLU A 51 -16.29 -9.38 9.36
C GLU A 51 -14.99 -8.79 8.81
N ALA A 52 -15.07 -7.80 7.91
CA ALA A 52 -13.89 -7.13 7.39
C ALA A 52 -13.08 -6.45 8.51
N VAL A 53 -13.75 -5.76 9.44
CA VAL A 53 -13.12 -5.16 10.63
C VAL A 53 -12.52 -6.25 11.53
N ALA A 54 -13.25 -7.33 11.78
CA ALA A 54 -12.78 -8.44 12.60
C ALA A 54 -11.52 -9.10 12.01
N LEU A 55 -11.50 -9.34 10.70
CA LEU A 55 -10.34 -9.92 10.01
C LEU A 55 -9.14 -8.96 9.97
N PHE A 56 -9.35 -7.64 9.82
CA PHE A 56 -8.28 -6.65 9.98
C PHE A 56 -7.63 -6.78 11.36
N LYS A 57 -8.47 -6.82 12.41
CA LYS A 57 -7.99 -6.94 13.79
C LYS A 57 -7.26 -8.26 14.04
N GLU A 58 -7.81 -9.37 13.56
CA GLU A 58 -7.19 -10.68 13.70
C GLU A 58 -5.85 -10.77 12.97
N LEU A 59 -5.83 -10.42 11.69
CA LEU A 59 -4.64 -10.61 10.84
C LEU A 59 -3.46 -9.71 11.22
N LEU A 60 -3.73 -8.51 11.75
CA LEU A 60 -2.70 -7.56 12.19
C LEU A 60 -2.52 -7.52 13.71
N ASN A 61 -3.20 -8.39 14.47
CA ASN A 61 -3.19 -8.39 15.93
C ASN A 61 -3.45 -7.00 16.51
N ILE A 62 -4.45 -6.28 15.96
CA ILE A 62 -4.77 -4.91 16.39
C ILE A 62 -5.27 -4.94 17.84
N PRO A 63 -4.63 -4.22 18.76
CA PRO A 63 -5.04 -4.21 20.17
C PRO A 63 -6.38 -3.50 20.37
N GLU A 64 -6.97 -3.66 21.56
CA GLU A 64 -8.12 -2.87 21.98
C GLU A 64 -7.80 -1.37 21.96
N GLY A 65 -8.82 -0.53 21.83
CA GLY A 65 -8.67 0.92 21.73
C GLY A 65 -8.36 1.44 20.33
N TYR A 66 -8.38 0.57 19.31
CA TYR A 66 -8.24 0.95 17.91
C TYR A 66 -9.53 0.70 17.12
N SER A 67 -9.82 1.61 16.20
CA SER A 67 -10.90 1.47 15.20
C SER A 67 -10.31 1.22 13.82
N VAL A 68 -10.96 0.35 13.05
CA VAL A 68 -10.68 0.11 11.63
C VAL A 68 -11.79 0.76 10.83
N LEU A 69 -11.44 1.64 9.89
CA LEU A 69 -12.38 2.42 9.11
C LEU A 69 -12.20 2.13 7.62
N PHE A 70 -13.32 2.16 6.90
CA PHE A 70 -13.38 2.07 5.45
C PHE A 70 -13.96 3.38 4.89
N LEU A 71 -13.09 4.20 4.31
CA LEU A 71 -13.40 5.54 3.84
C LEU A 71 -13.28 5.63 2.31
N GLY A 72 -13.70 6.77 1.76
CA GLY A 72 -13.45 7.16 0.37
C GLY A 72 -12.28 8.13 0.26
N GLY A 73 -11.90 8.54 -0.96
CA GLY A 73 -10.92 9.59 -1.20
C GLY A 73 -9.47 9.12 -1.41
N GLY A 74 -9.17 7.87 -1.09
CA GLY A 74 -7.83 7.30 -1.22
C GLY A 74 -6.82 7.93 -0.25
N ALA A 75 -5.57 7.43 -0.25
CA ALA A 75 -4.51 7.98 0.57
C ALA A 75 -4.27 9.50 0.37
N SER A 76 -4.68 10.04 -0.79
CA SER A 76 -4.55 11.47 -1.05
C SER A 76 -5.45 12.33 -0.16
N LEU A 77 -6.63 11.83 0.23
CA LEU A 77 -7.48 12.51 1.21
C LEU A 77 -6.89 12.38 2.62
N GLU A 78 -6.27 11.25 2.93
CA GLU A 78 -5.61 11.05 4.22
C GLU A 78 -4.45 12.00 4.44
N PHE A 79 -3.78 12.49 3.38
CA PHE A 79 -2.76 13.54 3.51
C PHE A 79 -3.32 14.84 4.12
N CYS A 80 -4.63 15.10 3.97
CA CYS A 80 -5.32 16.19 4.64
C CYS A 80 -5.93 15.75 5.97
N MET A 81 -6.57 14.58 6.03
CA MET A 81 -7.28 14.11 7.23
C MET A 81 -6.32 13.89 8.40
N VAL A 82 -5.14 13.33 8.16
CA VAL A 82 -4.12 13.15 9.20
C VAL A 82 -3.77 14.45 9.90
N PRO A 83 -3.31 15.51 9.22
CA PRO A 83 -2.99 16.75 9.92
C PRO A 83 -4.23 17.46 10.47
N PHE A 84 -5.42 17.33 9.88
CA PHE A 84 -6.65 17.84 10.50
C PHE A 84 -6.91 17.25 11.88
N ASN A 85 -6.66 15.96 12.07
CA ASN A 85 -7.00 15.23 13.29
C ASN A 85 -5.87 15.18 14.32
N PHE A 86 -4.59 15.31 13.90
CA PHE A 86 -3.45 15.05 14.79
C PHE A 86 -2.45 16.20 14.89
N LEU A 87 -2.37 17.13 13.93
CA LEU A 87 -1.40 18.21 13.96
C LEU A 87 -1.93 19.41 14.73
N GLU A 88 -1.49 19.63 15.96
CA GLU A 88 -1.82 20.85 16.72
C GLU A 88 -0.74 21.92 16.52
N LYS A 89 0.55 21.54 16.62
CA LYS A 89 1.67 22.47 16.56
C LYS A 89 2.72 22.07 15.53
N LYS A 90 3.27 20.86 15.66
CA LYS A 90 4.43 20.41 14.90
C LYS A 90 4.29 18.96 14.47
N ALA A 91 4.57 18.67 13.21
CA ALA A 91 4.70 17.30 12.71
C ALA A 91 6.09 17.06 12.11
N ALA A 92 6.62 15.86 12.34
CA ALA A 92 7.87 15.40 11.75
C ALA A 92 7.59 14.44 10.59
N TYR A 93 8.40 14.50 9.54
CA TYR A 93 8.25 13.68 8.35
C TYR A 93 9.59 13.10 7.89
N LEU A 94 9.60 11.81 7.55
CA LEU A 94 10.69 11.18 6.83
C LEU A 94 10.36 11.21 5.33
N ASN A 95 11.13 11.98 4.55
CA ASN A 95 10.88 12.17 3.12
C ASN A 95 11.63 11.11 2.29
N THR A 96 10.99 9.97 2.09
CA THR A 96 11.52 8.84 1.31
C THR A 96 10.93 8.73 -0.09
N GLY A 97 10.12 9.70 -0.53
CA GLY A 97 9.52 9.63 -1.85
C GLY A 97 8.43 10.67 -2.09
N VAL A 98 7.85 10.61 -3.30
CA VAL A 98 6.84 11.59 -3.73
C VAL A 98 5.57 11.55 -2.88
N TRP A 99 5.23 10.39 -2.29
CA TRP A 99 4.04 10.28 -1.44
C TRP A 99 4.27 10.93 -0.08
N ALA A 100 5.40 10.68 0.57
CA ALA A 100 5.81 11.39 1.77
C ALA A 100 5.87 12.91 1.54
N LYS A 101 6.47 13.34 0.41
CA LYS A 101 6.53 14.75 0.03
C LYS A 101 5.15 15.39 -0.16
N LYS A 102 4.18 14.66 -0.73
CA LYS A 102 2.80 15.13 -0.88
C LYS A 102 2.09 15.24 0.48
N ALA A 103 2.19 14.23 1.33
CA ALA A 103 1.63 14.27 2.68
C ALA A 103 2.21 15.45 3.48
N MET A 104 3.51 15.64 3.43
CA MET A 104 4.20 16.75 4.08
C MET A 104 3.73 18.13 3.53
N LYS A 105 3.46 18.24 2.23
CA LYS A 105 2.94 19.46 1.62
C LYS A 105 1.58 19.86 2.19
N GLU A 106 0.66 18.90 2.31
CA GLU A 106 -0.68 19.16 2.85
C GLU A 106 -0.60 19.53 4.35
N ALA A 107 0.25 18.85 5.13
CA ALA A 107 0.42 19.13 6.55
C ALA A 107 0.86 20.59 6.83
N LYS A 108 1.63 21.22 5.93
CA LYS A 108 2.08 22.62 6.06
C LYS A 108 0.93 23.64 6.15
N ALA A 109 -0.29 23.27 5.74
CA ALA A 109 -1.46 24.12 5.89
C ALA A 109 -2.01 24.14 7.34
N PHE A 110 -1.54 23.24 8.21
CA PHE A 110 -2.10 23.01 9.54
C PHE A 110 -1.15 23.33 10.70
N GLY A 111 0.16 23.36 10.47
CA GLY A 111 1.14 23.65 11.51
C GLY A 111 2.57 23.62 10.99
N GLU A 112 3.52 23.63 11.92
CA GLU A 112 4.94 23.49 11.62
C GLU A 112 5.22 22.08 11.09
N VAL A 113 6.00 21.95 10.02
CA VAL A 113 6.39 20.68 9.43
C VAL A 113 7.90 20.60 9.34
N VAL A 114 8.48 19.62 10.04
CA VAL A 114 9.92 19.34 10.06
C VAL A 114 10.21 18.13 9.19
N GLU A 115 10.99 18.30 8.12
CA GLU A 115 11.59 17.21 7.36
C GLU A 115 12.83 16.75 8.12
N VAL A 116 12.74 15.60 8.82
CA VAL A 116 13.84 15.10 9.66
C VAL A 116 15.00 14.53 8.84
N ALA A 117 14.68 13.94 7.71
CA ALA A 117 15.65 13.50 6.71
C ALA A 117 14.98 13.28 5.35
N SER A 118 15.79 13.28 4.31
CA SER A 118 15.35 13.06 2.93
C SER A 118 16.43 12.35 2.13
N SER A 119 16.04 11.51 1.19
CA SER A 119 16.92 10.93 0.17
C SER A 119 16.62 11.46 -1.23
N ALA A 120 16.01 12.64 -1.32
CA ALA A 120 15.62 13.27 -2.59
C ALA A 120 16.82 13.58 -3.50
N GLU A 121 17.99 13.90 -2.93
CA GLU A 121 19.22 14.17 -3.67
C GLU A 121 19.72 12.96 -4.48
N SER A 122 19.40 11.74 -4.00
CA SER A 122 19.72 10.48 -4.69
C SER A 122 18.54 9.91 -5.48
N THR A 123 17.49 10.71 -5.72
CA THR A 123 16.24 10.23 -6.34
C THR A 123 15.58 9.11 -5.52
N TYR A 124 15.67 9.20 -4.19
CA TYR A 124 15.06 8.28 -3.23
C TYR A 124 15.50 6.82 -3.39
N THR A 125 16.77 6.60 -3.70
CA THR A 125 17.33 5.24 -3.87
C THR A 125 17.64 4.53 -2.56
N TYR A 126 17.53 5.22 -1.42
CA TYR A 126 17.75 4.65 -0.10
C TYR A 126 16.81 5.27 0.95
N ILE A 127 16.74 4.66 2.13
CA ILE A 127 16.01 5.17 3.29
C ILE A 127 17.03 5.79 4.27
N PRO A 128 16.92 7.10 4.59
CA PRO A 128 17.77 7.73 5.58
C PRO A 128 17.65 7.04 6.95
N LYS A 129 18.77 6.83 7.65
CA LYS A 129 18.81 6.17 8.97
C LYS A 129 19.31 7.10 10.07
N ASP A 130 20.13 8.09 9.71
CA ASP A 130 20.74 9.03 10.65
C ASP A 130 19.88 10.31 10.74
N TYR A 131 18.90 10.32 11.63
CA TYR A 131 18.07 11.49 11.91
C TYR A 131 17.56 11.47 13.34
N THR A 132 17.15 12.65 13.81
CA THR A 132 16.51 12.82 15.12
C THR A 132 15.09 13.35 14.92
N VAL A 133 14.12 12.70 15.54
CA VAL A 133 12.73 13.16 15.55
C VAL A 133 12.56 14.14 16.71
N PRO A 134 12.05 15.38 16.49
CA PRO A 134 11.79 16.33 17.55
C PRO A 134 10.84 15.73 18.61
N ALA A 135 11.23 15.75 19.88
CA ALA A 135 10.46 15.17 20.97
C ALA A 135 9.12 15.90 21.23
N ASP A 136 8.98 17.14 20.74
CA ASP A 136 7.78 17.96 20.82
C ASP A 136 6.89 17.85 19.58
N ALA A 137 7.14 16.90 18.67
CA ALA A 137 6.29 16.65 17.55
C ALA A 137 4.97 15.97 17.97
N ASP A 138 3.85 16.46 17.44
CA ASP A 138 2.53 15.85 17.65
C ASP A 138 2.46 14.45 17.05
N TYR A 139 3.17 14.26 15.92
CA TYR A 139 3.40 12.95 15.31
C TYR A 139 4.63 12.93 14.39
N PHE A 140 5.12 11.71 14.13
CA PHE A 140 6.12 11.41 13.11
C PHE A 140 5.50 10.58 11.99
N HIS A 141 5.54 11.10 10.77
CA HIS A 141 4.97 10.45 9.59
C HIS A 141 6.03 9.74 8.75
N ILE A 142 5.72 8.49 8.38
CA ILE A 142 6.54 7.67 7.48
C ILE A 142 5.69 7.08 6.36
N THR A 143 6.34 6.70 5.27
CA THR A 143 5.78 5.87 4.19
C THR A 143 6.56 4.58 4.17
N THR A 144 5.95 3.46 4.58
CA THR A 144 6.67 2.20 4.81
C THR A 144 7.19 1.57 3.53
N ASN A 145 6.45 1.71 2.42
CA ASN A 145 6.89 1.21 1.12
C ASN A 145 6.69 2.24 0.01
N ASN A 146 7.77 2.57 -0.68
CA ASN A 146 7.79 3.57 -1.74
C ASN A 146 7.55 2.95 -3.11
N THR A 147 6.30 2.88 -3.52
CA THR A 147 5.81 2.24 -4.75
C THR A 147 6.53 2.70 -6.03
N ILE A 148 7.02 3.94 -6.06
CA ILE A 148 7.66 4.56 -7.23
C ILE A 148 9.15 4.25 -7.29
N TYR A 149 9.83 4.26 -6.15
CA TYR A 149 11.30 4.20 -6.07
C TYR A 149 11.82 2.82 -5.66
N GLY A 150 10.96 1.96 -5.11
CA GLY A 150 11.30 0.58 -4.77
C GLY A 150 12.08 0.44 -3.47
N THR A 151 11.88 1.35 -2.51
CA THR A 151 12.43 1.25 -1.15
C THR A 151 11.36 0.90 -0.13
N GLU A 152 11.71 0.14 0.92
CA GLU A 152 10.79 -0.38 1.94
C GLU A 152 11.44 -0.38 3.33
N LEU A 153 10.70 0.10 4.33
CA LEU A 153 10.98 -0.12 5.74
C LEU A 153 10.50 -1.52 6.15
N LYS A 154 11.44 -2.45 6.31
CA LYS A 154 11.13 -3.87 6.58
C LYS A 154 10.78 -4.15 8.03
N GLU A 155 11.04 -3.19 8.91
CA GLU A 155 10.80 -3.27 10.35
C GLU A 155 10.08 -2.00 10.83
N ASP A 156 9.33 -2.13 11.92
CA ASP A 156 8.69 -0.99 12.55
C ASP A 156 9.72 -0.17 13.31
N LEU A 157 9.73 1.13 13.09
CA LEU A 157 10.66 2.03 13.76
C LEU A 157 10.38 2.10 15.28
N ASP A 158 11.41 2.42 16.05
CA ASP A 158 11.31 2.66 17.48
C ASP A 158 11.66 4.13 17.75
N VAL A 159 10.62 4.94 17.98
CA VAL A 159 10.74 6.38 18.24
C VAL A 159 9.84 6.78 19.41
N ASN A 160 10.24 7.82 20.14
CA ASN A 160 9.54 8.28 21.34
C ASN A 160 8.44 9.32 21.07
N VAL A 161 7.89 9.35 19.86
CA VAL A 161 6.78 10.22 19.48
C VAL A 161 5.69 9.39 18.78
N PRO A 162 4.42 9.83 18.81
CA PRO A 162 3.35 9.14 18.12
C PRO A 162 3.66 8.97 16.63
N MET A 163 3.47 7.78 16.07
CA MET A 163 3.72 7.54 14.63
C MET A 163 2.43 7.51 13.82
N VAL A 164 2.52 8.05 12.61
CA VAL A 164 1.52 7.93 11.54
C VAL A 164 2.19 7.33 10.30
N THR A 165 1.52 6.42 9.61
CA THR A 165 2.13 5.78 8.45
C THR A 165 1.18 5.58 7.28
N ASP A 166 1.71 5.80 6.06
CA ASP A 166 1.14 5.34 4.80
C ASP A 166 1.63 3.91 4.52
N MET A 167 0.71 2.92 4.62
CA MET A 167 0.93 1.52 4.27
C MET A 167 0.15 1.10 3.03
N SER A 168 -0.16 2.01 2.12
CA SER A 168 -0.96 1.71 0.92
C SER A 168 -0.43 0.52 0.13
N SER A 169 0.89 0.35 0.04
CA SER A 169 1.49 -0.66 -0.85
C SER A 169 2.08 -1.88 -0.15
N ASP A 170 2.05 -1.92 1.18
CA ASP A 170 2.62 -3.02 1.96
C ASP A 170 1.76 -3.50 3.14
N ILE A 171 0.55 -2.96 3.31
CA ILE A 171 -0.40 -3.51 4.31
C ILE A 171 -0.61 -5.02 4.08
N PHE A 172 -0.61 -5.81 5.14
CA PHE A 172 -0.68 -7.29 5.12
C PHE A 172 0.47 -8.01 4.41
N SER A 173 1.56 -7.34 4.07
CA SER A 173 2.74 -7.99 3.45
C SER A 173 3.73 -8.54 4.48
N ARG A 174 3.68 -8.06 5.70
CA ARG A 174 4.47 -8.48 6.85
C ARG A 174 3.73 -8.26 8.16
N PRO A 175 4.08 -8.97 9.24
CA PRO A 175 3.62 -8.60 10.58
C PRO A 175 4.08 -7.19 10.97
N ILE A 176 3.22 -6.46 11.67
CA ILE A 176 3.51 -5.12 12.19
C ILE A 176 3.06 -5.02 13.65
N ASP A 177 3.70 -4.17 14.42
CA ASP A 177 3.25 -3.80 15.77
C ASP A 177 2.37 -2.54 15.68
N VAL A 178 1.06 -2.74 15.57
CA VAL A 178 0.08 -1.64 15.46
C VAL A 178 0.15 -0.70 16.65
N SER A 179 0.58 -1.16 17.83
CA SER A 179 0.65 -0.33 19.04
C SER A 179 1.63 0.85 18.94
N LYS A 180 2.58 0.78 18.01
CA LYS A 180 3.54 1.86 17.71
C LYS A 180 2.92 3.05 16.95
N TYR A 181 1.72 2.88 16.39
CA TYR A 181 1.09 3.86 15.51
C TYR A 181 -0.18 4.42 16.13
N ILE A 182 -0.37 5.73 16.04
CA ILE A 182 -1.68 6.35 16.33
C ILE A 182 -2.60 6.32 15.11
N CYS A 183 -2.03 6.21 13.90
CA CYS A 183 -2.78 6.09 12.66
C CYS A 183 -1.97 5.33 11.60
N ILE A 184 -2.59 4.31 11.01
CA ILE A 184 -2.12 3.62 9.81
C ILE A 184 -3.20 3.84 8.75
N TYR A 185 -2.82 4.28 7.55
CA TYR A 185 -3.77 4.47 6.48
C TYR A 185 -3.23 3.96 5.14
N GLY A 186 -4.12 3.79 4.18
CA GLY A 186 -3.72 3.45 2.84
C GLY A 186 -4.86 3.31 1.84
N GLY A 187 -4.54 3.53 0.58
CA GLY A 187 -5.43 3.20 -0.52
C GLY A 187 -5.43 1.69 -0.79
N ALA A 188 -6.60 1.08 -0.79
CA ALA A 188 -6.73 -0.38 -0.89
C ALA A 188 -6.35 -0.96 -2.27
N GLN A 189 -6.29 -0.13 -3.33
CA GLN A 189 -6.10 -0.56 -4.72
C GLN A 189 -4.73 -1.17 -5.04
N LYS A 190 -3.85 -1.30 -4.06
CA LYS A 190 -2.53 -1.90 -4.22
C LYS A 190 -2.52 -3.35 -3.72
N ASN A 191 -2.70 -3.58 -2.44
CA ASN A 191 -2.51 -4.91 -1.83
C ASN A 191 -3.78 -5.52 -1.22
N LEU A 192 -4.93 -4.85 -1.26
CA LEU A 192 -6.14 -5.26 -0.52
C LEU A 192 -7.40 -5.40 -1.38
N ALA A 193 -7.72 -4.43 -2.24
CA ALA A 193 -9.02 -4.34 -2.92
C ALA A 193 -8.91 -3.63 -4.27
N PRO A 194 -9.96 -3.55 -5.08
CA PRO A 194 -9.99 -2.60 -6.20
C PRO A 194 -9.98 -1.15 -5.69
N SER A 195 -9.83 -0.19 -6.62
CA SER A 195 -9.91 1.23 -6.29
C SER A 195 -11.27 1.62 -5.72
N GLY A 196 -11.29 2.63 -4.84
CA GLY A 196 -12.51 3.23 -4.29
C GLY A 196 -12.59 3.19 -2.76
N VAL A 197 -11.91 2.29 -2.09
CA VAL A 197 -11.86 2.24 -0.62
C VAL A 197 -10.48 2.61 -0.10
N THR A 198 -10.48 3.35 1.00
CA THR A 198 -9.33 3.69 1.84
C THR A 198 -9.50 3.00 3.18
N PHE A 199 -8.50 2.32 3.68
CA PHE A 199 -8.51 1.80 5.05
C PHE A 199 -7.79 2.77 5.98
N VAL A 200 -8.29 2.89 7.20
CA VAL A 200 -7.63 3.62 8.29
C VAL A 200 -7.73 2.79 9.56
N ILE A 201 -6.59 2.59 10.23
CA ILE A 201 -6.53 2.04 11.58
C ILE A 201 -6.13 3.19 12.48
N VAL A 202 -6.99 3.58 13.40
CA VAL A 202 -6.79 4.75 14.25
C VAL A 202 -6.92 4.42 15.72
N LYS A 203 -6.00 4.94 16.53
CA LYS A 203 -6.04 4.83 17.99
C LYS A 203 -7.08 5.80 18.55
N ASN A 204 -8.11 5.29 19.21
CA ASN A 204 -9.28 6.09 19.63
C ASN A 204 -8.91 7.20 20.61
N ASP A 205 -8.00 6.95 21.54
CA ASP A 205 -7.55 7.93 22.53
C ASP A 205 -6.64 9.04 21.97
N ALA A 206 -6.19 8.89 20.73
CA ALA A 206 -5.43 9.93 20.03
C ALA A 206 -6.33 10.98 19.36
N LEU A 207 -7.64 10.71 19.23
CA LEU A 207 -8.60 11.62 18.61
C LEU A 207 -9.03 12.75 19.56
N GLY A 208 -9.50 13.86 18.99
CA GLY A 208 -10.03 15.01 19.74
C GLY A 208 -8.98 15.80 20.52
N LYS A 209 -7.70 15.73 20.14
CA LYS A 209 -6.62 16.46 20.80
C LYS A 209 -6.31 17.82 20.18
N VAL A 210 -6.74 18.06 18.95
CA VAL A 210 -6.54 19.34 18.28
C VAL A 210 -7.63 20.33 18.67
N SER A 211 -7.27 21.61 18.78
CA SER A 211 -8.18 22.69 19.18
C SER A 211 -9.04 23.22 18.03
N ARG A 212 -8.64 22.96 16.79
CA ARG A 212 -9.34 23.46 15.59
C ARG A 212 -10.67 22.75 15.36
N TYR A 213 -11.59 23.46 14.71
CA TYR A 213 -12.78 22.83 14.13
C TYR A 213 -12.37 21.90 12.97
N ILE A 214 -12.84 20.66 13.03
CA ILE A 214 -12.65 19.70 11.95
C ILE A 214 -14.02 19.53 11.23
N PRO A 215 -14.08 19.75 9.91
CA PRO A 215 -15.31 19.47 9.14
C PRO A 215 -15.74 18.01 9.33
N THR A 216 -17.03 17.78 9.51
CA THR A 216 -17.61 16.49 9.91
C THR A 216 -17.06 15.30 9.12
N MET A 217 -16.98 15.41 7.78
CA MET A 217 -16.48 14.33 6.92
C MET A 217 -14.97 14.10 6.99
N LEU A 218 -14.20 15.06 7.52
CA LEU A 218 -12.75 14.96 7.70
C LEU A 218 -12.37 14.56 9.13
N ASN A 219 -13.35 14.41 10.02
CA ASN A 219 -13.13 14.05 11.41
C ASN A 219 -13.21 12.52 11.58
N TYR A 220 -12.10 11.89 11.94
CA TYR A 220 -12.07 10.45 12.19
C TYR A 220 -13.06 10.01 13.28
N GLN A 221 -13.30 10.84 14.30
CA GLN A 221 -14.29 10.51 15.34
C GLN A 221 -15.69 10.27 14.76
N THR A 222 -16.12 11.08 13.77
CA THR A 222 -17.39 10.89 13.07
C THR A 222 -17.50 9.48 12.45
N HIS A 223 -16.43 9.01 11.86
CA HIS A 223 -16.39 7.69 11.21
C HIS A 223 -16.25 6.56 12.23
N VAL A 224 -15.56 6.78 13.34
CA VAL A 224 -15.49 5.83 14.46
C VAL A 224 -16.88 5.62 15.05
N ASP A 225 -17.58 6.71 15.40
CA ASP A 225 -18.89 6.66 16.02
C ASP A 225 -19.97 6.00 15.14
N SER A 226 -19.77 6.05 13.84
CA SER A 226 -20.70 5.49 12.84
C SER A 226 -20.24 4.18 12.21
N GLY A 227 -19.13 3.60 12.65
CA GLY A 227 -18.57 2.36 12.08
C GLY A 227 -18.36 2.46 10.56
N SER A 228 -17.82 3.60 10.08
CA SER A 228 -17.62 3.93 8.66
C SER A 228 -18.92 4.20 7.87
N MET A 229 -20.09 4.16 8.50
CA MET A 229 -21.40 4.27 7.84
C MET A 229 -22.05 5.66 7.96
N PHE A 230 -21.27 6.69 8.27
CA PHE A 230 -21.78 8.06 8.36
C PHE A 230 -22.39 8.52 7.03
N ASN A 231 -21.69 8.29 5.94
CA ASN A 231 -22.19 8.46 4.57
C ASN A 231 -22.15 7.12 3.82
N THR A 232 -22.65 7.08 2.59
CA THR A 232 -22.62 5.86 1.77
C THR A 232 -21.18 5.48 1.42
N PRO A 233 -20.66 4.34 1.92
CA PRO A 233 -19.31 3.88 1.64
C PRO A 233 -19.24 3.17 0.28
N PRO A 234 -18.04 2.88 -0.25
CA PRO A 234 -17.85 2.13 -1.47
C PRO A 234 -18.11 0.63 -1.26
N VAL A 235 -19.38 0.21 -1.35
CA VAL A 235 -19.89 -1.13 -1.00
C VAL A 235 -19.11 -2.27 -1.69
N VAL A 236 -18.99 -2.22 -3.03
CA VAL A 236 -18.31 -3.27 -3.79
C VAL A 236 -16.83 -3.38 -3.45
N PRO A 237 -16.04 -2.30 -3.37
CA PRO A 237 -14.65 -2.38 -2.91
C PRO A 237 -14.49 -2.90 -1.48
N ILE A 238 -15.41 -2.60 -0.55
CA ILE A 238 -15.37 -3.15 0.81
C ILE A 238 -15.63 -4.65 0.78
N TYR A 239 -16.59 -5.12 0.00
CA TYR A 239 -16.84 -6.55 -0.16
C TYR A 239 -15.61 -7.27 -0.75
N ALA A 240 -14.99 -6.70 -1.79
CA ALA A 240 -13.77 -7.27 -2.36
C ALA A 240 -12.61 -7.28 -1.35
N ALA A 241 -12.50 -6.23 -0.49
CA ALA A 241 -11.52 -6.22 0.61
C ALA A 241 -11.78 -7.38 1.58
N LEU A 242 -13.04 -7.62 1.98
CA LEU A 242 -13.40 -8.78 2.80
C LEU A 242 -12.97 -10.10 2.16
N GLN A 243 -13.22 -10.28 0.85
CA GLN A 243 -12.80 -11.50 0.15
C GLN A 243 -11.28 -11.67 0.16
N THR A 244 -10.52 -10.57 0.00
CA THR A 244 -9.04 -10.61 0.09
C THR A 244 -8.57 -10.95 1.50
N LEU A 245 -9.21 -10.43 2.53
CA LEU A 245 -8.87 -10.75 3.93
C LEU A 245 -9.14 -12.23 4.26
N ARG A 246 -10.26 -12.77 3.77
CA ARG A 246 -10.59 -14.20 3.87
C ARG A 246 -9.52 -15.05 3.17
N TRP A 247 -9.12 -14.64 1.97
CA TRP A 247 -8.05 -15.29 1.21
C TRP A 247 -6.72 -15.26 1.97
N ILE A 248 -6.28 -14.12 2.49
CA ILE A 248 -5.05 -14.02 3.30
C ILE A 248 -5.11 -14.98 4.49
N LYS A 249 -6.24 -15.03 5.19
CA LYS A 249 -6.43 -15.95 6.33
C LYS A 249 -6.34 -17.41 5.91
N ALA A 250 -7.02 -17.79 4.83
CA ALA A 250 -7.02 -19.15 4.30
C ALA A 250 -5.63 -19.60 3.82
N GLU A 251 -4.85 -18.70 3.28
CA GLU A 251 -3.48 -18.93 2.80
C GLU A 251 -2.42 -19.00 3.93
N GLY A 252 -2.81 -18.85 5.19
CA GLY A 252 -1.90 -18.95 6.34
C GLY A 252 -1.56 -17.62 7.02
N GLY A 253 -2.26 -16.55 6.67
CA GLY A 253 -2.14 -15.23 7.30
C GLY A 253 -0.91 -14.42 6.87
N VAL A 254 -0.67 -13.34 7.59
CA VAL A 254 0.33 -12.32 7.21
C VAL A 254 1.77 -12.87 7.21
N LYS A 255 2.10 -13.82 8.09
CA LYS A 255 3.43 -14.47 8.09
C LYS A 255 3.71 -15.25 6.82
N GLU A 256 2.69 -15.92 6.28
CA GLU A 256 2.82 -16.61 5.00
C GLU A 256 2.92 -15.61 3.83
N MET A 257 2.19 -14.48 3.89
CA MET A 257 2.33 -13.42 2.90
C MET A 257 3.76 -12.85 2.89
N GLU A 258 4.35 -12.61 4.05
CA GLU A 258 5.74 -12.18 4.19
C GLU A 258 6.72 -13.18 3.57
N ARG A 259 6.57 -14.47 3.91
CA ARG A 259 7.42 -15.52 3.34
C ARG A 259 7.36 -15.53 1.80
N ARG A 260 6.15 -15.44 1.24
CA ARG A 260 5.95 -15.36 -0.22
C ARG A 260 6.50 -14.07 -0.83
N ALA A 261 6.39 -12.96 -0.13
CA ALA A 261 6.93 -11.68 -0.58
C ALA A 261 8.46 -11.72 -0.66
N ILE A 262 9.12 -12.25 0.38
CA ILE A 262 10.57 -12.47 0.41
C ILE A 262 11.00 -13.37 -0.75
N GLU A 263 10.37 -14.54 -0.90
CA GLU A 263 10.69 -15.49 -1.96
C GLU A 263 10.60 -14.86 -3.37
N LYS A 264 9.53 -14.16 -3.66
CA LYS A 264 9.33 -13.48 -4.96
C LYS A 264 10.36 -12.38 -5.20
N ALA A 265 10.62 -11.57 -4.18
CA ALA A 265 11.58 -10.47 -4.27
C ALA A 265 13.01 -11.00 -4.49
N ASP A 266 13.42 -11.98 -3.69
CA ASP A 266 14.76 -12.58 -3.77
C ASP A 266 15.02 -13.20 -5.16
N MET A 267 14.02 -13.91 -5.71
CA MET A 267 14.13 -14.47 -7.06
C MET A 267 14.38 -13.39 -8.11
N LEU A 268 13.61 -12.31 -8.10
CA LEU A 268 13.74 -11.27 -9.13
C LEU A 268 14.99 -10.41 -8.92
N TYR A 269 15.34 -10.07 -7.67
CA TYR A 269 16.57 -9.35 -7.39
C TYR A 269 17.84 -10.18 -7.70
N ALA A 270 17.80 -11.50 -7.48
CA ALA A 270 18.90 -12.37 -7.89
C ALA A 270 19.12 -12.32 -9.40
N GLU A 271 18.06 -12.30 -10.19
CA GLU A 271 18.15 -12.15 -11.64
C GLU A 271 18.66 -10.75 -12.04
N ILE A 272 18.12 -9.68 -11.45
CA ILE A 272 18.58 -8.31 -11.73
C ILE A 272 20.07 -8.15 -11.42
N ASP A 273 20.54 -8.70 -10.29
CA ASP A 273 21.95 -8.59 -9.87
C ASP A 273 22.89 -9.51 -10.70
N ARG A 274 22.39 -10.59 -11.28
CA ARG A 274 23.12 -11.50 -12.16
C ARG A 274 23.22 -10.98 -13.59
N ASN A 275 22.12 -10.43 -14.10
CA ASN A 275 21.96 -10.09 -15.51
C ASN A 275 22.72 -8.81 -15.85
N LYS A 276 23.62 -8.90 -16.84
CA LYS A 276 24.48 -7.76 -17.24
C LYS A 276 23.72 -6.54 -17.78
N MET A 277 22.47 -6.74 -18.23
CA MET A 277 21.66 -5.71 -18.89
C MET A 277 20.84 -4.86 -17.93
N PHE A 278 20.66 -5.29 -16.66
CA PHE A 278 19.77 -4.63 -15.72
C PHE A 278 20.48 -4.21 -14.43
N VAL A 279 19.98 -3.13 -13.82
CA VAL A 279 20.49 -2.62 -12.55
C VAL A 279 19.29 -2.25 -11.65
N GLY A 280 19.29 -2.75 -10.41
CA GLY A 280 18.32 -2.32 -9.40
C GLY A 280 18.56 -0.88 -8.96
N THR A 281 17.49 -0.10 -8.81
CA THR A 281 17.61 1.34 -8.49
C THR A 281 17.78 1.62 -7.00
N ALA A 282 17.25 0.75 -6.14
CA ALA A 282 17.33 0.92 -4.68
C ALA A 282 18.59 0.28 -4.08
N ALA A 283 19.12 0.89 -3.02
CA ALA A 283 20.16 0.31 -2.19
C ALA A 283 19.73 -1.08 -1.69
N LYS A 284 20.64 -2.05 -1.68
CA LYS A 284 20.30 -3.47 -1.45
C LYS A 284 19.56 -3.72 -0.15
N GLU A 285 19.98 -3.05 0.92
CA GLU A 285 19.37 -3.15 2.25
C GLU A 285 17.94 -2.58 2.31
N ASP A 286 17.63 -1.59 1.46
CA ASP A 286 16.36 -0.87 1.44
C ASP A 286 15.43 -1.32 0.32
N ARG A 287 15.81 -2.34 -0.47
CA ARG A 287 15.00 -2.88 -1.58
C ARG A 287 13.62 -3.33 -1.13
N SER A 288 12.59 -2.85 -1.85
CA SER A 288 11.20 -3.24 -1.63
C SER A 288 10.94 -4.70 -2.01
N ARG A 289 10.18 -5.40 -1.17
CA ARG A 289 9.63 -6.73 -1.47
C ARG A 289 8.35 -6.65 -2.31
N MET A 290 7.72 -5.45 -2.35
CA MET A 290 6.44 -5.21 -3.04
C MET A 290 6.61 -4.59 -4.43
N ASN A 291 7.50 -3.60 -4.58
CA ASN A 291 7.69 -2.87 -5.83
C ASN A 291 9.16 -2.90 -6.22
N ILE A 292 9.50 -3.83 -7.10
CA ILE A 292 10.88 -4.05 -7.55
C ILE A 292 11.16 -3.13 -8.73
N CYS A 293 12.00 -2.12 -8.50
CA CYS A 293 12.36 -1.12 -9.51
C CYS A 293 13.75 -1.39 -10.06
N PHE A 294 13.90 -1.34 -11.38
CA PHE A 294 15.16 -1.57 -12.08
C PHE A 294 15.20 -0.82 -13.42
N VAL A 295 16.39 -0.59 -13.94
CA VAL A 295 16.64 0.11 -15.20
C VAL A 295 17.57 -0.73 -16.06
N MET A 296 17.71 -0.38 -17.35
CA MET A 296 18.80 -0.91 -18.16
C MET A 296 20.15 -0.43 -17.63
N ALA A 297 21.16 -1.29 -17.63
CA ALA A 297 22.52 -0.88 -17.38
C ALA A 297 22.96 0.17 -18.43
N PRO A 298 23.87 1.09 -18.09
CA PRO A 298 24.22 2.22 -18.97
C PRO A 298 24.59 1.81 -20.39
N GLU A 299 25.28 0.68 -20.55
CA GLU A 299 25.74 0.13 -21.84
C GLU A 299 24.60 -0.39 -22.72
N TYR A 300 23.42 -0.64 -22.13
CA TYR A 300 22.24 -1.19 -22.83
C TYR A 300 21.05 -0.24 -22.79
N LYS A 301 21.25 1.02 -22.43
CA LYS A 301 20.17 1.99 -22.20
C LYS A 301 19.25 2.18 -23.42
N GLU A 302 19.79 2.15 -24.60
CA GLU A 302 19.03 2.25 -25.88
C GLU A 302 18.06 1.09 -26.10
N LEU A 303 18.27 -0.05 -25.45
CA LEU A 303 17.40 -1.23 -25.54
C LEU A 303 16.18 -1.20 -24.62
N GLU A 304 15.98 -0.12 -23.82
CA GLU A 304 14.83 -0.02 -22.89
C GLU A 304 13.49 -0.20 -23.57
N ALA A 305 13.28 0.45 -24.71
CA ALA A 305 12.05 0.35 -25.47
C ALA A 305 11.86 -1.05 -26.10
N ASP A 306 12.94 -1.66 -26.55
CA ASP A 306 12.93 -3.00 -27.13
C ASP A 306 12.61 -4.07 -26.09
N PHE A 307 13.20 -3.98 -24.90
CA PHE A 307 12.85 -4.89 -23.81
C PHE A 307 11.39 -4.71 -23.38
N LEU A 308 10.90 -3.49 -23.28
CA LEU A 308 9.50 -3.24 -22.92
C LEU A 308 8.53 -3.86 -23.93
N LYS A 309 8.82 -3.73 -25.22
CA LYS A 309 8.07 -4.37 -26.30
C LYS A 309 8.14 -5.89 -26.20
N PHE A 310 9.34 -6.44 -26.08
CA PHE A 310 9.62 -7.87 -25.97
C PHE A 310 8.86 -8.51 -24.79
N ALA A 311 8.88 -7.88 -23.63
CA ALA A 311 8.17 -8.34 -22.44
C ALA A 311 6.64 -8.24 -22.62
N THR A 312 6.15 -7.16 -23.24
CA THR A 312 4.71 -6.99 -23.52
C THR A 312 4.19 -8.09 -24.44
N GLU A 313 4.95 -8.43 -25.49
CA GLU A 313 4.63 -9.53 -26.41
C GLU A 313 4.59 -10.89 -25.71
N ARG A 314 5.28 -11.06 -24.57
CA ARG A 314 5.27 -12.26 -23.70
C ARG A 314 4.24 -12.20 -22.59
N GLY A 315 3.36 -11.19 -22.61
CA GLY A 315 2.24 -11.07 -21.67
C GLY A 315 2.54 -10.32 -20.39
N MET A 316 3.71 -9.69 -20.24
CA MET A 316 4.03 -8.84 -19.11
C MET A 316 3.25 -7.53 -19.21
N VAL A 317 2.37 -7.25 -18.26
CA VAL A 317 1.52 -6.06 -18.24
C VAL A 317 1.93 -5.17 -17.09
N GLY A 318 2.07 -3.86 -17.34
CA GLY A 318 2.31 -2.86 -16.31
C GLY A 318 3.75 -2.80 -15.77
N ILE A 319 4.74 -3.39 -16.47
CA ILE A 319 6.15 -3.38 -16.02
C ILE A 319 6.89 -2.07 -16.34
N LYS A 320 6.30 -1.16 -17.13
CA LYS A 320 6.93 0.15 -17.38
C LYS A 320 7.08 0.91 -16.07
N GLY A 321 8.28 1.41 -15.80
CA GLY A 321 8.58 2.21 -14.61
C GLY A 321 7.82 3.53 -14.56
N HIS A 322 7.79 4.15 -13.39
CA HIS A 322 7.18 5.45 -13.24
C HIS A 322 8.01 6.52 -13.97
N ARG A 323 7.34 7.53 -14.57
CA ARG A 323 7.98 8.60 -15.35
C ARG A 323 9.11 9.35 -14.62
N SER A 324 9.10 9.38 -13.29
CA SER A 324 10.14 10.03 -12.48
C SER A 324 11.41 9.18 -12.28
N VAL A 325 11.35 7.89 -12.56
CA VAL A 325 12.48 6.95 -12.43
C VAL A 325 12.91 6.41 -13.81
N GLY A 326 11.95 6.18 -14.70
CA GLY A 326 12.17 5.48 -15.96
C GLY A 326 12.24 3.97 -15.75
N GLY A 327 12.80 3.27 -16.72
CA GLY A 327 13.03 1.84 -16.66
C GLY A 327 11.78 1.01 -16.40
N PHE A 328 11.87 0.11 -15.44
CA PHE A 328 10.88 -0.93 -15.18
C PHE A 328 10.50 -1.01 -13.71
N ARG A 329 9.29 -1.48 -13.44
CA ARG A 329 8.81 -1.76 -12.10
C ARG A 329 7.91 -2.99 -12.10
N ALA A 330 8.32 -4.03 -11.40
CA ALA A 330 7.51 -5.20 -11.15
C ALA A 330 6.84 -5.08 -9.76
N SER A 331 5.51 -4.90 -9.75
CA SER A 331 4.74 -4.86 -8.50
C SER A 331 4.34 -6.28 -8.12
N CYS A 332 4.99 -6.83 -7.10
CA CYS A 332 4.89 -8.22 -6.65
C CYS A 332 4.04 -8.37 -5.37
N TYR A 333 2.88 -7.71 -5.33
CA TYR A 333 1.96 -7.73 -4.20
C TYR A 333 1.56 -9.15 -3.77
N ASN A 334 0.83 -9.26 -2.65
CA ASN A 334 0.47 -10.57 -2.07
C ASN A 334 -0.17 -11.51 -3.09
N ALA A 335 -1.08 -11.02 -3.93
CA ALA A 335 -1.78 -11.80 -4.94
C ALA A 335 -0.92 -12.17 -6.18
N MET A 336 0.31 -11.66 -6.30
CA MET A 336 1.19 -11.99 -7.43
C MET A 336 1.65 -13.45 -7.33
N PRO A 337 1.32 -14.30 -8.32
CA PRO A 337 1.81 -15.68 -8.35
C PRO A 337 3.32 -15.73 -8.60
N LYS A 338 4.01 -16.64 -7.92
CA LYS A 338 5.45 -16.90 -8.10
C LYS A 338 5.80 -17.21 -9.55
N GLU A 339 4.94 -17.93 -10.24
CA GLU A 339 5.07 -18.28 -11.66
C GLU A 339 5.09 -17.06 -12.58
N SER A 340 4.43 -15.98 -12.18
CA SER A 340 4.47 -14.72 -12.94
C SER A 340 5.81 -14.02 -12.78
N VAL A 341 6.40 -14.08 -11.60
CA VAL A 341 7.75 -13.57 -11.35
C VAL A 341 8.78 -14.40 -12.12
N GLN A 342 8.65 -15.72 -12.12
CA GLN A 342 9.51 -16.60 -12.90
C GLN A 342 9.41 -16.32 -14.40
N ALA A 343 8.20 -16.08 -14.92
CA ALA A 343 8.00 -15.73 -16.33
C ALA A 343 8.69 -14.41 -16.71
N LEU A 344 8.75 -13.43 -15.80
CA LEU A 344 9.52 -12.20 -16.02
C LEU A 344 11.02 -12.48 -16.03
N ILE A 345 11.51 -13.31 -15.11
CA ILE A 345 12.91 -13.74 -15.05
C ILE A 345 13.31 -14.45 -16.35
N ASP A 346 12.50 -15.40 -16.81
CA ASP A 346 12.75 -16.13 -18.06
C ASP A 346 12.79 -15.16 -19.26
N CYS A 347 11.89 -14.16 -19.26
CA CYS A 347 11.85 -13.09 -20.27
C CYS A 347 13.15 -12.26 -20.26
N MET A 348 13.67 -11.89 -19.08
CA MET A 348 14.92 -11.13 -18.94
C MET A 348 16.12 -11.94 -19.43
N GLN A 349 16.19 -13.23 -19.09
CA GLN A 349 17.24 -14.15 -19.54
C GLN A 349 17.21 -14.42 -21.04
N GLU A 350 16.01 -14.54 -21.61
CA GLU A 350 15.87 -14.71 -23.06
C GLU A 350 16.32 -13.45 -23.79
N PHE A 351 15.95 -12.27 -23.30
CA PHE A 351 16.37 -11.00 -23.89
C PHE A 351 17.89 -10.82 -23.82
N GLU A 352 18.53 -11.18 -22.69
CA GLU A 352 19.98 -11.15 -22.52
C GLU A 352 20.71 -12.05 -23.54
N LYS A 353 20.15 -13.22 -23.89
CA LYS A 353 20.76 -14.14 -24.86
C LYS A 353 20.67 -13.64 -26.30
N LEU A 354 19.75 -12.74 -26.59
CA LEU A 354 19.54 -12.19 -27.93
C LEU A 354 20.40 -10.95 -28.21
N HIS A 355 20.97 -10.37 -27.17
CA HIS A 355 21.77 -9.16 -27.19
C HIS A 355 23.10 -9.34 -26.46
#